data_56e1a300b0e515c86f8c4e8e30f7a0a6
#
_entry.id   56e1a300b0e515c86f8c4e8e30f7a0a6
#
_cell.length_a   1.000
_cell.length_b   1.000
_cell.length_c   1.000
_cell.angle_alpha   90.00
_cell.angle_beta   90.00
_cell.angle_gamma   90.00
#
_symmetry.space_group_name_H-M   'P 1'
#
loop_
_entity.id
_entity.type
_entity.pdbx_description
1 polymer ?
#
loop_
_entity_poly.entity_id
_entity_poly.type
_entity_poly.pdbx_seq_one_letter_code
_entity_poly.pdbx_strand_id
1 'polypeptide(L)'
;MTQHSHWKPSRRQVLITGGLASSGLAVGAFLHASKLKTALRSGIAFGTTVSLKACHADAARLDRALDAAWGEISRVEQAASLFRAESALSDLNRAGRLDAPPHILVQLLTEAMDIAKVTDGAFDPTIQPLW
;
A
#
# COMPACT_ATOMS: atom_id res chain seq x y z
N MET A 1 17.35 -17.91 40.19
CA MET A 1 16.95 -17.74 38.77
C MET A 1 15.79 -16.73 38.73
N THR A 2 16.11 -15.45 38.59
CA THR A 2 15.13 -14.35 38.55
C THR A 2 14.94 -13.92 37.13
N GLN A 3 13.76 -14.23 36.57
CA GLN A 3 13.33 -13.75 35.24
C GLN A 3 12.98 -12.27 35.35
N HIS A 4 13.75 -11.40 34.73
CA HIS A 4 13.36 -10.01 34.48
C HIS A 4 12.46 -9.96 33.24
N SER A 5 11.16 -9.87 33.45
CA SER A 5 10.20 -9.60 32.39
C SER A 5 10.33 -8.12 31.97
N HIS A 6 10.84 -7.88 30.76
CA HIS A 6 10.85 -6.56 30.12
C HIS A 6 9.41 -6.21 29.66
N TRP A 7 8.66 -5.56 30.54
CA TRP A 7 7.39 -4.95 30.16
C TRP A 7 7.65 -3.73 29.26
N LYS A 8 7.17 -3.77 28.02
CA LYS A 8 7.18 -2.62 27.08
C LYS A 8 5.79 -1.99 27.10
N PRO A 9 5.62 -0.75 27.60
CA PRO A 9 4.34 -0.06 27.58
C PRO A 9 3.89 0.19 26.14
N SER A 10 2.62 -0.09 25.83
CA SER A 10 2.04 0.18 24.53
C SER A 10 1.90 1.69 24.31
N ARG A 11 1.95 2.15 23.05
CA ARG A 11 1.84 3.57 22.67
C ARG A 11 0.61 4.31 23.23
N ARG A 12 -0.42 3.58 23.68
CA ARG A 12 -1.61 4.12 24.32
C ARG A 12 -1.41 4.46 25.81
N GLN A 13 -0.47 3.84 26.50
CA GLN A 13 -0.24 4.07 27.93
C GLN A 13 0.69 5.25 28.23
N VAL A 14 1.52 5.68 27.25
CA VAL A 14 2.41 6.84 27.40
C VAL A 14 1.64 8.17 27.46
N LEU A 15 0.38 8.20 26.99
CA LEU A 15 -0.44 9.42 26.99
C LEU A 15 -1.21 9.72 28.29
N ILE A 16 -1.17 8.81 29.29
CA ILE A 16 -1.98 8.94 30.51
C ILE A 16 -1.15 9.39 31.74
N THR A 17 0.18 9.25 31.71
CA THR A 17 1.04 9.57 32.87
C THR A 17 1.78 10.92 32.79
N GLY A 18 1.53 11.75 31.79
CA GLY A 18 2.10 13.11 31.62
C GLY A 18 1.16 14.23 32.06
N GLY A 19 0.36 14.04 33.06
CA GLY A 19 -0.54 15.05 33.58
C GLY A 19 0.13 15.99 34.59
N LEU A 20 -0.05 17.28 34.40
CA LEU A 20 0.15 18.40 35.33
C LEU A 20 1.55 19.07 35.34
N ALA A 21 1.98 19.63 34.20
CA ALA A 21 2.72 20.94 34.23
C ALA A 21 2.97 21.40 32.78
N SER A 22 2.04 22.13 32.21
CA SER A 22 2.17 23.12 31.11
C SER A 22 0.85 23.24 30.33
N SER A 23 -0.12 23.86 30.98
CA SER A 23 -1.48 24.06 30.44
C SER A 23 -1.59 25.09 29.30
N GLY A 24 -0.49 25.60 28.78
CA GLY A 24 -0.48 26.60 27.69
C GLY A 24 -0.12 26.04 26.30
N LEU A 25 0.76 25.02 26.21
CA LEU A 25 1.25 24.50 24.93
C LEU A 25 0.41 23.32 24.38
N ALA A 26 -0.25 22.56 25.25
CA ALA A 26 -1.07 21.42 24.84
C ALA A 26 -2.38 21.86 24.17
N VAL A 27 -2.97 22.98 24.55
CA VAL A 27 -4.20 23.52 23.93
C VAL A 27 -3.93 23.98 22.50
N GLY A 28 -2.75 24.59 22.22
CA GLY A 28 -2.34 25.00 20.88
C GLY A 28 -2.13 23.84 19.91
N ALA A 29 -1.57 22.73 20.39
CA ALA A 29 -1.37 21.51 19.59
C ALA A 29 -2.69 20.79 19.31
N PHE A 30 -3.64 20.77 20.25
CA PHE A 30 -4.97 20.20 20.04
C PHE A 30 -5.83 20.99 19.05
N LEU A 31 -5.71 22.33 19.03
CA LEU A 31 -6.41 23.19 18.08
C LEU A 31 -5.84 23.09 16.66
N HIS A 32 -4.57 22.69 16.50
CA HIS A 32 -4.00 22.42 15.17
C HIS A 32 -4.39 21.05 14.61
N ALA A 33 -4.63 20.06 15.45
CA ALA A 33 -5.09 18.74 15.04
C ALA A 33 -6.51 18.75 14.45
N SER A 34 -7.32 19.77 14.78
CA SER A 34 -8.69 19.90 14.28
C SER A 34 -8.85 20.43 12.85
N LYS A 35 -7.75 20.72 12.16
CA LYS A 35 -7.77 21.24 10.77
C LYS A 35 -7.44 20.21 9.70
N LEU A 36 -7.25 18.94 10.05
CA LEU A 36 -7.02 17.90 9.07
C LEU A 36 -8.31 17.63 8.27
N LYS A 37 -8.22 17.81 6.96
CA LYS A 37 -9.24 17.40 6.01
C LYS A 37 -9.00 15.95 5.63
N THR A 38 -10.06 15.24 5.32
CA THR A 38 -10.01 13.89 4.80
C THR A 38 -10.62 13.88 3.42
N ALA A 39 -9.98 13.23 2.47
CA ALA A 39 -10.54 12.94 1.16
C ALA A 39 -10.54 11.44 0.90
N LEU A 40 -11.57 10.97 0.20
CA LEU A 40 -11.76 9.58 -0.22
C LEU A 40 -11.92 9.57 -1.74
N ARG A 41 -11.22 8.65 -2.41
CA ARG A 41 -11.42 8.35 -3.84
C ARG A 41 -11.57 6.85 -4.01
N SER A 42 -12.61 6.43 -4.71
CA SER A 42 -12.85 5.01 -5.00
C SER A 42 -12.98 4.80 -6.50
N GLY A 43 -12.60 3.61 -6.96
CA GLY A 43 -12.70 3.20 -8.35
C GLY A 43 -12.50 1.69 -8.47
N ILE A 44 -12.51 1.19 -9.70
CA ILE A 44 -12.27 -0.23 -9.99
C ILE A 44 -10.84 -0.40 -10.48
N ALA A 45 -10.11 -1.33 -9.88
CA ALA A 45 -8.81 -1.80 -10.32
C ALA A 45 -8.63 -3.28 -9.96
N PHE A 46 -7.89 -4.04 -10.75
CA PHE A 46 -7.65 -5.48 -10.56
C PHE A 46 -8.93 -6.30 -10.39
N GLY A 47 -10.02 -5.90 -11.08
CA GLY A 47 -11.32 -6.58 -11.00
C GLY A 47 -12.08 -6.36 -9.69
N THR A 48 -11.65 -5.46 -8.82
CA THR A 48 -12.29 -5.16 -7.53
C THR A 48 -12.43 -3.66 -7.28
N THR A 49 -13.19 -3.29 -6.25
CA THR A 49 -13.28 -1.90 -5.79
C THR A 49 -12.09 -1.57 -4.90
N VAL A 50 -11.36 -0.51 -5.27
CA VAL A 50 -10.25 0.06 -4.51
C VAL A 50 -10.67 1.41 -3.97
N SER A 51 -10.40 1.67 -2.68
CA SER A 51 -10.66 2.94 -2.02
C SER A 51 -9.38 3.50 -1.41
N LEU A 52 -9.08 4.75 -1.77
CA LEU A 52 -7.95 5.51 -1.27
C LEU A 52 -8.46 6.58 -0.29
N LYS A 53 -7.90 6.63 0.90
CA LYS A 53 -8.21 7.65 1.90
C LYS A 53 -6.94 8.38 2.30
N ALA A 54 -6.96 9.71 2.22
CA ALA A 54 -5.87 10.56 2.63
C ALA A 54 -6.34 11.65 3.59
N CYS A 55 -5.45 12.10 4.47
CA CYS A 55 -5.70 13.16 5.44
C CYS A 55 -4.57 14.19 5.38
N HIS A 56 -4.92 15.46 5.21
CA HIS A 56 -3.97 16.59 5.22
C HIS A 56 -4.70 17.90 5.50
N ALA A 57 -3.98 18.91 6.00
CA ALA A 57 -4.56 20.24 6.24
C ALA A 57 -4.87 20.99 4.92
N ASP A 58 -4.05 20.77 3.90
CA ASP A 58 -4.18 21.38 2.57
C ASP A 58 -4.96 20.45 1.63
N ALA A 59 -6.14 20.89 1.16
CA ALA A 59 -6.99 20.14 0.25
C ALA A 59 -6.33 19.90 -1.11
N ALA A 60 -5.59 20.87 -1.65
CA ALA A 60 -4.93 20.72 -2.95
C ALA A 60 -3.81 19.66 -2.90
N ARG A 61 -3.15 19.48 -1.75
CA ARG A 61 -2.20 18.38 -1.55
C ARG A 61 -2.89 17.03 -1.45
N LEU A 62 -4.08 16.96 -0.82
CA LEU A 62 -4.88 15.74 -0.77
C LEU A 62 -5.26 15.26 -2.17
N ASP A 63 -5.78 16.16 -3.00
CA ASP A 63 -6.22 15.83 -4.36
C ASP A 63 -5.02 15.32 -5.19
N ARG A 64 -3.90 16.05 -5.18
CA ARG A 64 -2.69 15.62 -5.89
C ARG A 64 -2.16 14.27 -5.40
N ALA A 65 -2.18 14.02 -4.09
CA ALA A 65 -1.72 12.75 -3.53
C ALA A 65 -2.62 11.59 -3.94
N LEU A 66 -3.95 11.79 -3.97
CA LEU A 66 -4.90 10.78 -4.41
C LEU A 66 -4.79 10.54 -5.92
N ASP A 67 -4.57 11.58 -6.72
CA ASP A 67 -4.34 11.45 -8.17
C ASP A 67 -3.04 10.69 -8.45
N ALA A 68 -1.96 11.02 -7.75
CA ALA A 68 -0.69 10.32 -7.89
C ALA A 68 -0.80 8.85 -7.49
N ALA A 69 -1.44 8.55 -6.36
CA ALA A 69 -1.66 7.17 -5.91
C ALA A 69 -2.52 6.37 -6.88
N TRP A 70 -3.55 6.98 -7.45
CA TRP A 70 -4.39 6.35 -8.48
C TRP A 70 -3.62 6.10 -9.77
N GLY A 71 -2.73 7.02 -10.15
CA GLY A 71 -1.80 6.86 -11.27
C GLY A 71 -0.87 5.66 -11.10
N GLU A 72 -0.35 5.44 -9.87
CA GLU A 72 0.47 4.24 -9.57
C GLU A 72 -0.33 2.94 -9.68
N ILE A 73 -1.55 2.90 -9.11
CA ILE A 73 -2.44 1.74 -9.24
C ILE A 73 -2.69 1.42 -10.71
N SER A 74 -2.99 2.43 -11.52
CA SER A 74 -3.23 2.27 -12.96
C SER A 74 -2.00 1.74 -13.70
N ARG A 75 -0.80 2.18 -13.34
CA ARG A 75 0.46 1.67 -13.94
C ARG A 75 0.69 0.19 -13.61
N VAL A 76 0.47 -0.20 -12.36
CA VAL A 76 0.59 -1.61 -11.96
C VAL A 76 -0.48 -2.45 -12.68
N GLU A 77 -1.71 -1.93 -12.78
CA GLU A 77 -2.81 -2.62 -13.46
C GLU A 77 -2.52 -2.83 -14.96
N GLN A 78 -2.00 -1.82 -15.65
CA GLN A 78 -1.59 -1.95 -17.05
C GLN A 78 -0.48 -2.98 -17.24
N ALA A 79 0.42 -3.11 -16.28
CA ALA A 79 1.50 -4.08 -16.36
C ALA A 79 1.08 -5.49 -15.98
N ALA A 80 0.27 -5.66 -14.92
CA ALA A 80 0.14 -6.95 -14.23
C ALA A 80 -1.31 -7.38 -13.93
N SER A 81 -2.33 -6.71 -14.48
CA SER A 81 -3.72 -7.11 -14.25
C SER A 81 -4.10 -8.30 -15.13
N LEU A 82 -4.62 -9.36 -14.53
CA LEU A 82 -5.24 -10.49 -15.22
C LEU A 82 -6.65 -10.17 -15.75
N PHE A 83 -7.25 -9.06 -15.26
CA PHE A 83 -8.59 -8.60 -15.66
C PHE A 83 -8.57 -7.65 -16.85
N ARG A 84 -7.37 -7.31 -17.35
CA ARG A 84 -7.16 -6.49 -18.54
C ARG A 84 -6.52 -7.32 -19.63
N ALA A 85 -7.24 -7.54 -20.73
CA ALA A 85 -6.75 -8.32 -21.87
C ALA A 85 -5.47 -7.73 -22.50
N GLU A 86 -5.33 -6.39 -22.42
CA GLU A 86 -4.20 -5.62 -22.95
C GLU A 86 -3.09 -5.35 -21.94
N SER A 87 -3.11 -6.00 -20.76
CA SER A 87 -2.00 -5.88 -19.82
C SER A 87 -0.77 -6.64 -20.31
N ALA A 88 0.42 -6.18 -19.91
CA ALA A 88 1.67 -6.85 -20.29
C ALA A 88 1.74 -8.29 -19.75
N LEU A 89 1.16 -8.57 -18.58
CA LEU A 89 1.06 -9.93 -18.05
C LEU A 89 0.12 -10.81 -18.89
N SER A 90 -1.02 -10.28 -19.34
CA SER A 90 -1.92 -11.00 -20.23
C SER A 90 -1.28 -11.30 -21.59
N ASP A 91 -0.49 -10.36 -22.11
CA ASP A 91 0.30 -10.57 -23.33
C ASP A 91 1.36 -11.66 -23.13
N LEU A 92 2.07 -11.63 -21.98
CA LEU A 92 3.05 -12.66 -21.63
C LEU A 92 2.39 -14.05 -21.53
N ASN A 93 1.25 -14.16 -20.84
CA ASN A 93 0.52 -15.43 -20.69
C ASN A 93 0.03 -15.98 -22.02
N ARG A 94 -0.38 -15.11 -22.94
CA ARG A 94 -0.88 -15.51 -24.27
C ARG A 94 0.24 -15.91 -25.23
N ALA A 95 1.35 -15.17 -25.25
CA ALA A 95 2.42 -15.32 -26.20
C ALA A 95 3.57 -16.22 -25.69
N GLY A 96 3.60 -16.50 -24.39
CA GLY A 96 4.69 -17.24 -23.74
C GLY A 96 5.99 -16.45 -23.60
N ARG A 97 6.06 -15.26 -24.21
CA ARG A 97 7.23 -14.37 -24.13
C ARG A 97 6.81 -12.91 -24.34
N LEU A 98 7.63 -12.00 -23.83
CA LEU A 98 7.48 -10.55 -24.03
C LEU A 98 8.85 -9.92 -24.30
N ASP A 99 9.04 -9.34 -25.51
CA ASP A 99 10.35 -8.88 -25.94
C ASP A 99 10.82 -7.60 -25.22
N ALA A 100 9.89 -6.72 -24.82
CA ALA A 100 10.17 -5.47 -24.12
C ALA A 100 9.23 -5.31 -22.90
N PRO A 101 9.42 -6.10 -21.84
CA PRO A 101 8.54 -6.05 -20.67
C PRO A 101 8.67 -4.70 -19.95
N PRO A 102 7.55 -4.12 -19.46
CA PRO A 102 7.61 -2.98 -18.56
C PRO A 102 8.43 -3.32 -17.32
N HIS A 103 9.27 -2.39 -16.87
CA HIS A 103 10.15 -2.60 -15.71
C HIS A 103 9.39 -3.06 -14.47
N ILE A 104 8.19 -2.51 -14.23
CA ILE A 104 7.35 -2.89 -13.09
C ILE A 104 6.90 -4.36 -13.17
N LEU A 105 6.63 -4.90 -14.36
CA LEU A 105 6.30 -6.32 -14.52
C LEU A 105 7.50 -7.21 -14.22
N VAL A 106 8.69 -6.84 -14.70
CA VAL A 106 9.93 -7.57 -14.41
C VAL A 106 10.19 -7.61 -12.92
N GLN A 107 10.04 -6.48 -12.24
CA GLN A 107 10.22 -6.38 -10.79
C GLN A 107 9.23 -7.27 -10.03
N LEU A 108 7.94 -7.21 -10.36
CA LEU A 108 6.90 -8.05 -9.73
C LEU A 108 7.15 -9.54 -9.94
N LEU A 109 7.55 -9.95 -11.15
CA LEU A 109 7.85 -11.36 -11.44
C LEU A 109 9.12 -11.82 -10.73
N THR A 110 10.13 -10.96 -10.60
CA THR A 110 11.35 -11.28 -9.83
C THR A 110 11.01 -11.55 -8.36
N GLU A 111 10.23 -10.67 -7.73
CA GLU A 111 9.77 -10.85 -6.35
C GLU A 111 8.90 -12.11 -6.19
N ALA A 112 8.00 -12.37 -7.14
CA ALA A 112 7.17 -13.57 -7.15
C ALA A 112 8.02 -14.85 -7.24
N MET A 113 9.05 -14.88 -8.08
CA MET A 113 9.98 -16.02 -8.18
C MET A 113 10.80 -16.23 -6.91
N ASP A 114 11.17 -15.16 -6.22
CA ASP A 114 11.88 -15.27 -4.95
C ASP A 114 10.97 -15.82 -3.84
N ILE A 115 9.69 -15.42 -3.82
CA ILE A 115 8.71 -16.02 -2.91
C ILE A 115 8.52 -17.51 -3.24
N ALA A 116 8.45 -17.88 -4.51
CA ALA A 116 8.34 -19.30 -4.93
C ALA A 116 9.51 -20.13 -4.38
N LYS A 117 10.73 -19.62 -4.44
CA LYS A 117 11.93 -20.30 -3.88
C LYS A 117 11.85 -20.43 -2.35
N VAL A 118 11.48 -19.36 -1.65
CA VAL A 118 11.39 -19.37 -0.17
C VAL A 118 10.30 -20.30 0.33
N THR A 119 9.23 -20.48 -0.44
CA THR A 119 8.09 -21.35 -0.08
C THR A 119 8.24 -22.78 -0.60
N ASP A 120 9.41 -23.11 -1.18
CA ASP A 120 9.66 -24.43 -1.78
C ASP A 120 8.55 -24.87 -2.76
N GLY A 121 8.08 -23.91 -3.59
CA GLY A 121 7.04 -24.11 -4.57
C GLY A 121 5.59 -24.15 -4.04
N ALA A 122 5.36 -23.86 -2.75
CA ALA A 122 4.00 -23.73 -2.22
C ALA A 122 3.25 -22.55 -2.86
N PHE A 123 3.98 -21.52 -3.28
CA PHE A 123 3.53 -20.46 -4.17
C PHE A 123 4.22 -20.63 -5.53
N ASP A 124 3.45 -20.74 -6.60
CA ASP A 124 3.97 -20.86 -7.98
C ASP A 124 3.33 -19.79 -8.88
N PRO A 125 4.09 -18.74 -9.28
CA PRO A 125 3.58 -17.69 -10.14
C PRO A 125 3.35 -18.14 -11.60
N THR A 126 3.83 -19.33 -11.99
CA THR A 126 3.72 -19.82 -13.37
C THR A 126 2.43 -20.59 -13.64
N ILE A 127 1.62 -20.84 -12.60
CA ILE A 127 0.39 -21.64 -12.71
C ILE A 127 -0.74 -20.92 -13.47
N GLN A 128 -0.69 -19.58 -13.53
CA GLN A 128 -1.75 -18.77 -14.12
C GLN A 128 -2.13 -19.14 -15.57
N PRO A 129 -1.19 -19.42 -16.49
CA PRO A 129 -1.54 -19.82 -17.86
C PRO A 129 -2.27 -21.15 -17.98
N LEU A 130 -2.38 -21.92 -16.89
CA LEU A 130 -3.05 -23.21 -16.87
C LEU A 130 -4.56 -23.13 -16.56
N TRP A 131 -5.06 -21.94 -16.22
CA TRP A 131 -6.47 -21.64 -15.94
C TRP A 131 -7.07 -20.80 -17.05
#